data_6dc9d5fcbb673604b87fa1031ce33ef9
#
_entry.id   6dc9d5fcbb673604b87fa1031ce33ef9
#
_cell.length_a   1.000
_cell.length_b   1.000
_cell.length_c   1.000
_cell.angle_alpha   90.00
_cell.angle_beta   90.00
_cell.angle_gamma   90.00
#
_symmetry.space_group_name_H-M   'P 1'
#
loop_
_entity.id
_entity.type
_entity.pdbx_description
1 polymer ?
#
loop_
_entity_poly.entity_id
_entity_poly.type
_entity_poly.pdbx_seq_one_letter_code
_entity_poly.pdbx_strand_id
1 'polypeptide(L)'
;ESIRDRALAIAATAACLGRRVDPLLDDDHLDRLITTMTRLDQARFAEPTAALDRWRTSERPDAATLTGRWVRWFDLGRIPPYEGSNINASAGGVTPRLAEIAGYYHAFGMQVCHNRPDHIVAELEFLAFTMLLESDARHADDDGHIEIAAAATRSFLRDHIGTWVHPWAERVMAQPDLEPW
;
A
#
# COMPACT_ATOMS: atom_id res chain seq x y z
N GLU A 1 8.21 -19.17 0.58
CA GLU A 1 7.62 -17.83 0.33
C GLU A 1 8.48 -16.78 1.04
N SER A 2 9.18 -15.95 0.27
CA SER A 2 10.16 -15.02 0.81
C SER A 2 9.49 -13.77 1.39
N ILE A 3 9.94 -13.33 2.58
CA ILE A 3 9.54 -12.03 3.17
C ILE A 3 9.83 -10.89 2.18
N ARG A 4 10.97 -10.98 1.49
CA ARG A 4 11.37 -10.00 0.48
C ARG A 4 10.38 -9.94 -0.69
N ASP A 5 9.88 -11.06 -1.19
CA ASP A 5 8.90 -11.07 -2.28
C ASP A 5 7.58 -10.42 -1.85
N ARG A 6 7.12 -10.68 -0.62
CA ARG A 6 5.94 -10.00 -0.06
C ARG A 6 6.15 -8.49 0.06
N ALA A 7 7.29 -8.06 0.57
CA ALA A 7 7.64 -6.64 0.66
C ALA A 7 7.64 -5.96 -0.71
N LEU A 8 8.21 -6.59 -1.72
CA LEU A 8 8.24 -6.06 -3.09
C LEU A 8 6.84 -5.98 -3.72
N ALA A 9 5.98 -6.97 -3.47
CA ALA A 9 4.58 -6.92 -3.92
C ALA A 9 3.81 -5.76 -3.26
N ILE A 10 3.99 -5.56 -1.96
CA ILE A 10 3.36 -4.45 -1.22
C ILE A 10 3.85 -3.10 -1.74
N ALA A 11 5.17 -2.92 -1.93
CA ALA A 11 5.74 -1.69 -2.46
C ALA A 11 5.24 -1.37 -3.89
N ALA A 12 5.16 -2.39 -4.76
CA ALA A 12 4.63 -2.22 -6.11
C ALA A 12 3.14 -1.89 -6.11
N THR A 13 2.35 -2.49 -5.22
CA THR A 13 0.94 -2.14 -5.02
C THR A 13 0.79 -0.71 -4.52
N ALA A 14 1.61 -0.27 -3.55
CA ALA A 14 1.61 1.10 -3.05
C ALA A 14 1.85 2.12 -4.17
N ALA A 15 2.80 1.83 -5.07
CA ALA A 15 3.07 2.68 -6.23
C ALA A 15 1.84 2.83 -7.16
N CYS A 16 1.05 1.77 -7.34
CA CYS A 16 -0.18 1.83 -8.12
C CYS A 16 -1.32 2.62 -7.46
N LEU A 17 -1.34 2.71 -6.13
CA LEU A 17 -2.38 3.42 -5.38
C LEU A 17 -2.11 4.92 -5.23
N GLY A 18 -0.95 5.39 -5.63
CA GLY A 18 -0.56 6.79 -5.52
C GLY A 18 -1.22 7.70 -6.57
N ARG A 19 -1.14 9.01 -6.33
CA ARG A 19 -1.59 10.05 -7.29
C ARG A 19 -0.77 10.04 -8.60
N ARG A 20 0.46 9.55 -8.53
CA ARG A 20 1.30 9.34 -9.72
C ARG A 20 0.85 8.06 -10.40
N VAL A 21 0.20 8.21 -11.54
CA VAL A 21 -0.41 7.09 -12.28
C VAL A 21 0.57 6.39 -13.23
N ASP A 22 1.81 6.87 -13.32
CA ASP A 22 2.84 6.28 -14.18
C ASP A 22 3.02 4.76 -13.98
N PRO A 23 3.01 4.22 -12.73
CA PRO A 23 3.12 2.77 -12.50
C PRO A 23 1.97 1.96 -13.14
N LEU A 24 0.77 2.56 -13.26
CA LEU A 24 -0.39 1.92 -13.90
C LEU A 24 -0.30 1.91 -15.44
N LEU A 25 0.59 2.72 -16.01
CA LEU A 25 0.84 2.84 -17.43
C LEU A 25 2.15 2.16 -17.86
N ASP A 26 2.97 1.73 -16.91
CA ASP A 26 4.25 1.06 -17.13
C ASP A 26 4.04 -0.47 -17.17
N ASP A 27 4.14 -1.04 -18.36
CA ASP A 27 3.96 -2.48 -18.58
C ASP A 27 5.00 -3.31 -17.82
N ASP A 28 6.24 -2.85 -17.72
CA ASP A 28 7.31 -3.54 -16.97
C ASP A 28 7.01 -3.56 -15.48
N HIS A 29 6.41 -2.47 -14.94
CA HIS A 29 5.98 -2.44 -13.55
C HIS A 29 4.85 -3.43 -13.28
N LEU A 30 3.83 -3.45 -14.14
CA LEU A 30 2.70 -4.37 -14.02
C LEU A 30 3.13 -5.83 -14.17
N ASP A 31 4.02 -6.14 -15.11
CA ASP A 31 4.56 -7.50 -15.29
C ASP A 31 5.33 -7.98 -14.06
N ARG A 32 6.15 -7.12 -13.46
CA ARG A 32 6.86 -7.45 -12.20
C ARG A 32 5.89 -7.71 -11.06
N LEU A 33 4.84 -6.89 -10.93
CA LEU A 33 3.81 -7.06 -9.90
C LEU A 33 3.05 -8.37 -10.09
N ILE A 34 2.54 -8.64 -11.29
CA ILE A 34 1.83 -9.88 -11.64
C ILE A 34 2.73 -11.10 -11.35
N THR A 35 3.97 -11.09 -11.84
CA THR A 35 4.93 -12.17 -11.62
C THR A 35 5.19 -12.41 -10.14
N THR A 36 5.38 -11.35 -9.37
CA THR A 36 5.65 -11.45 -7.93
C THR A 36 4.44 -12.01 -7.18
N MET A 37 3.23 -11.53 -7.46
CA MET A 37 2.00 -12.03 -6.85
C MET A 37 1.75 -13.50 -7.18
N THR A 38 1.93 -13.89 -8.45
CA THR A 38 1.77 -15.29 -8.90
C THR A 38 2.76 -16.22 -8.19
N ARG A 39 4.00 -15.78 -8.02
CA ARG A 39 5.04 -16.55 -7.33
C ARG A 39 4.77 -16.69 -5.82
N LEU A 40 4.16 -15.66 -5.19
CA LEU A 40 3.79 -15.69 -3.79
C LEU A 40 2.68 -16.71 -3.51
N ASP A 41 1.58 -16.64 -4.21
CA ASP A 41 0.46 -17.57 -4.10
C ASP A 41 -0.45 -17.45 -5.33
N GLN A 42 -0.25 -18.35 -6.29
CA GLN A 42 -0.98 -18.32 -7.55
C GLN A 42 -2.51 -18.43 -7.34
N ALA A 43 -2.97 -19.25 -6.41
CA ALA A 43 -4.40 -19.44 -6.18
C ALA A 43 -5.03 -18.21 -5.52
N ARG A 44 -4.37 -17.66 -4.52
CA ARG A 44 -4.84 -16.47 -3.79
C ARG A 44 -4.87 -15.22 -4.64
N PHE A 45 -3.87 -15.04 -5.51
CA PHE A 45 -3.74 -13.86 -6.36
C PHE A 45 -4.24 -14.05 -7.79
N ALA A 46 -4.94 -15.16 -8.10
CA ALA A 46 -5.41 -15.45 -9.45
C ALA A 46 -6.32 -14.34 -10.00
N GLU A 47 -7.27 -13.86 -9.22
CA GLU A 47 -8.20 -12.80 -9.65
C GLU A 47 -7.51 -11.43 -9.74
N PRO A 48 -6.75 -10.94 -8.73
CA PRO A 48 -5.99 -9.70 -8.85
C PRO A 48 -5.02 -9.68 -10.03
N THR A 49 -4.26 -10.76 -10.26
CA THR A 49 -3.31 -10.83 -11.39
C THR A 49 -4.03 -10.84 -12.73
N ALA A 50 -5.17 -11.52 -12.84
CA ALA A 50 -5.99 -11.49 -14.06
C ALA A 50 -6.58 -10.08 -14.30
N ALA A 51 -6.95 -9.35 -13.27
CA ALA A 51 -7.42 -7.97 -13.38
C ALA A 51 -6.31 -7.04 -13.88
N LEU A 52 -5.10 -7.14 -13.31
CA LEU A 52 -3.93 -6.37 -13.76
C LEU A 52 -3.56 -6.70 -15.22
N ASP A 53 -3.62 -7.96 -15.62
CA ASP A 53 -3.34 -8.36 -16.99
C ASP A 53 -4.39 -7.86 -17.99
N ARG A 54 -5.68 -7.91 -17.62
CA ARG A 54 -6.75 -7.26 -18.41
C ARG A 54 -6.50 -5.77 -18.57
N TRP A 55 -6.14 -5.07 -17.49
CA TRP A 55 -5.80 -3.66 -17.53
C TRP A 55 -4.61 -3.38 -18.45
N ARG A 56 -3.53 -4.13 -18.31
CA ARG A 56 -2.31 -4.02 -19.13
C ARG A 56 -2.59 -4.20 -20.62
N THR A 57 -3.48 -5.12 -20.98
CA THR A 57 -3.81 -5.45 -22.37
C THR A 57 -4.97 -4.65 -22.96
N SER A 58 -5.66 -3.84 -22.15
CA SER A 58 -6.77 -3.00 -22.59
C SER A 58 -6.30 -1.68 -23.23
N GLU A 59 -7.21 -0.97 -23.89
CA GLU A 59 -7.01 0.43 -24.27
C GLU A 59 -7.11 1.30 -23.02
N ARG A 60 -5.95 1.74 -22.51
CA ARG A 60 -5.84 2.50 -21.27
C ARG A 60 -6.05 3.99 -21.50
N PRO A 61 -6.73 4.71 -20.59
CA PRO A 61 -6.77 6.17 -20.59
C PRO A 61 -5.37 6.76 -20.45
N ASP A 62 -5.20 7.99 -20.93
CA ASP A 62 -3.95 8.71 -20.73
C ASP A 62 -3.73 9.12 -19.26
N ALA A 63 -2.50 9.52 -18.94
CA ALA A 63 -2.10 9.90 -17.59
C ALA A 63 -2.92 11.07 -17.02
N ALA A 64 -3.32 12.01 -17.84
CA ALA A 64 -4.13 13.17 -17.42
C ALA A 64 -5.54 12.73 -17.00
N THR A 65 -6.16 11.84 -17.78
CA THR A 65 -7.47 11.26 -17.49
C THR A 65 -7.44 10.43 -16.20
N LEU A 66 -6.44 9.58 -16.04
CA LEU A 66 -6.27 8.78 -14.81
C LEU A 66 -6.04 9.67 -13.59
N THR A 67 -5.16 10.66 -13.69
CA THR A 67 -4.94 11.63 -12.61
C THR A 67 -6.23 12.37 -12.25
N GLY A 68 -7.02 12.76 -13.24
CA GLY A 68 -8.32 13.40 -13.00
C GLY A 68 -9.32 12.51 -12.28
N ARG A 69 -9.36 11.20 -12.61
CA ARG A 69 -10.16 10.20 -11.89
C ARG A 69 -9.67 10.06 -10.45
N TRP A 70 -8.35 9.90 -10.25
CA TRP A 70 -7.74 9.77 -8.93
C TRP A 70 -8.11 10.97 -8.03
N VAL A 71 -7.94 12.21 -8.53
CA VAL A 71 -8.28 13.45 -7.81
C VAL A 71 -9.78 13.48 -7.43
N ARG A 72 -10.66 13.13 -8.37
CA ARG A 72 -12.11 13.14 -8.13
C ARG A 72 -12.51 12.23 -6.96
N TRP A 73 -11.94 11.04 -6.90
CA TRP A 73 -12.37 10.02 -5.95
C TRP A 73 -11.63 10.10 -4.62
N PHE A 74 -10.33 10.35 -4.65
CA PHE A 74 -9.49 10.28 -3.47
C PHE A 74 -9.19 11.65 -2.87
N ASP A 75 -8.74 12.65 -3.63
CA ASP A 75 -8.44 14.00 -3.12
C ASP A 75 -9.70 14.79 -2.77
N LEU A 76 -10.75 14.73 -3.60
CA LEU A 76 -12.01 15.42 -3.35
C LEU A 76 -12.91 14.70 -2.31
N GLY A 77 -12.41 13.67 -1.67
CA GLY A 77 -12.94 13.10 -0.46
C GLY A 77 -14.14 12.16 -0.61
N ARG A 78 -14.40 11.62 -1.78
CA ARG A 78 -15.47 10.61 -1.95
C ARG A 78 -15.10 9.28 -1.29
N ILE A 79 -13.85 8.83 -1.49
CA ILE A 79 -13.27 7.63 -0.87
C ILE A 79 -11.85 7.98 -0.41
N PRO A 80 -11.67 8.80 0.66
CA PRO A 80 -10.37 9.31 1.03
C PRO A 80 -9.42 8.19 1.44
N PRO A 81 -8.17 8.18 0.92
CA PRO A 81 -7.20 7.12 1.15
C PRO A 81 -6.38 7.34 2.43
N TYR A 82 -7.04 7.76 3.50
CA TYR A 82 -6.42 8.10 4.79
C TYR A 82 -7.04 7.28 5.91
N GLU A 83 -6.22 6.69 6.78
CA GLU A 83 -6.69 5.94 7.94
C GLU A 83 -7.67 6.75 8.79
N GLY A 84 -7.28 7.97 9.17
CA GLY A 84 -8.10 8.84 10.01
C GLY A 84 -9.45 9.25 9.41
N SER A 85 -9.66 9.05 8.12
CA SER A 85 -10.96 9.26 7.45
C SER A 85 -11.82 8.00 7.40
N ASN A 86 -11.25 6.85 7.72
CA ASN A 86 -11.88 5.53 7.58
C ASN A 86 -12.12 4.81 8.90
N ILE A 87 -11.60 5.33 10.00
CA ILE A 87 -11.82 4.82 11.36
C ILE A 87 -12.73 5.75 12.13
N ASN A 88 -13.43 5.21 13.14
CA ASN A 88 -14.14 6.05 14.10
C ASN A 88 -13.12 6.77 14.99
N ALA A 89 -13.03 8.08 14.86
CA ALA A 89 -12.13 8.87 15.69
C ALA A 89 -12.49 8.70 17.19
N SER A 90 -11.47 8.44 18.00
CA SER A 90 -11.60 8.49 19.47
C SER A 90 -11.90 9.91 19.94
N ALA A 91 -12.19 10.09 21.23
CA ALA A 91 -12.51 11.40 21.83
C ALA A 91 -11.44 12.49 21.60
N GLY A 92 -10.21 12.12 21.25
CA GLY A 92 -9.10 13.04 20.88
C GLY A 92 -9.03 13.39 19.39
N GLY A 93 -9.95 12.89 18.57
CA GLY A 93 -9.90 13.09 17.11
C GLY A 93 -8.80 12.28 16.43
N VAL A 94 -8.36 12.73 15.26
CA VAL A 94 -7.36 12.01 14.41
C VAL A 94 -5.91 12.31 14.85
N THR A 95 -5.66 13.41 15.56
CA THR A 95 -4.30 13.89 15.87
C THR A 95 -3.44 12.88 16.63
N PRO A 96 -3.93 12.20 17.69
CA PRO A 96 -3.13 11.18 18.37
C PRO A 96 -2.72 10.03 17.43
N ARG A 97 -3.62 9.64 16.55
CA ARG A 97 -3.37 8.58 15.56
C ARG A 97 -2.28 8.97 14.57
N LEU A 98 -2.33 10.19 14.05
CA LEU A 98 -1.28 10.71 13.15
C LEU A 98 0.07 10.77 13.86
N ALA A 99 0.10 11.15 15.14
CA ALA A 99 1.34 11.18 15.92
C ALA A 99 1.91 9.76 16.15
N GLU A 100 1.05 8.77 16.39
CA GLU A 100 1.42 7.37 16.55
C GLU A 100 2.06 6.83 15.26
N ILE A 101 1.42 7.01 14.11
CA ILE A 101 1.95 6.59 12.79
C ILE A 101 3.28 7.29 12.50
N ALA A 102 3.35 8.61 12.70
CA ALA A 102 4.59 9.37 12.51
C ALA A 102 5.71 8.89 13.45
N GLY A 103 5.37 8.45 14.67
CA GLY A 103 6.29 7.84 15.62
C GLY A 103 6.92 6.55 15.10
N TYR A 104 6.12 5.68 14.47
CA TYR A 104 6.63 4.49 13.78
C TYR A 104 7.66 4.86 12.70
N TYR A 105 7.31 5.80 11.82
CA TYR A 105 8.21 6.21 10.73
C TYR A 105 9.53 6.78 11.29
N HIS A 106 9.43 7.68 12.27
CA HIS A 106 10.59 8.29 12.88
C HIS A 106 11.52 7.26 13.56
N ALA A 107 10.95 6.26 14.25
CA ALA A 107 11.73 5.21 14.89
C ALA A 107 12.59 4.40 13.90
N PHE A 108 12.18 4.35 12.64
CA PHE A 108 12.92 3.68 11.56
C PHE A 108 13.64 4.66 10.63
N GLY A 109 13.82 5.93 11.03
CA GLY A 109 14.54 6.95 10.26
C GLY A 109 13.80 7.42 8.99
N MET A 110 12.49 7.16 8.90
CA MET A 110 11.67 7.58 7.76
C MET A 110 10.94 8.89 8.04
N GLN A 111 10.70 9.64 6.98
CA GLN A 111 9.84 10.83 6.99
C GLN A 111 8.91 10.81 5.78
N VAL A 112 7.65 11.17 6.00
CA VAL A 112 6.69 11.31 4.91
C VAL A 112 6.89 12.65 4.20
N CYS A 113 7.17 12.58 2.91
CA CYS A 113 7.28 13.75 2.05
C CYS A 113 5.99 13.89 1.23
N HIS A 114 5.35 15.07 1.30
CA HIS A 114 4.21 15.46 0.45
C HIS A 114 2.84 14.86 0.79
N ASN A 115 2.73 13.95 1.77
CA ASN A 115 1.46 13.37 2.21
C ASN A 115 1.28 13.45 3.73
N ARG A 116 0.06 13.16 4.19
CA ARG A 116 -0.19 12.88 5.61
C ARG A 116 0.39 11.50 5.95
N PRO A 117 0.85 11.28 7.18
CA PRO A 117 1.41 9.99 7.59
C PRO A 117 0.43 8.81 7.45
N ASP A 118 -0.87 9.06 7.58
CA ASP A 118 -1.97 8.09 7.50
C ASP A 118 -2.49 7.86 6.06
N HIS A 119 -1.73 8.20 5.04
CA HIS A 119 -2.08 7.90 3.65
C HIS A 119 -1.75 6.44 3.32
N ILE A 120 -2.64 5.73 2.63
CA ILE A 120 -2.47 4.30 2.29
C ILE A 120 -1.10 3.98 1.69
N VAL A 121 -0.60 4.84 0.80
CA VAL A 121 0.72 4.65 0.17
C VAL A 121 1.83 4.70 1.21
N ALA A 122 1.83 5.71 2.11
CA ALA A 122 2.85 5.85 3.14
C ALA A 122 2.84 4.67 4.13
N GLU A 123 1.65 4.19 4.51
CA GLU A 123 1.50 3.03 5.38
C GLU A 123 1.99 1.73 4.72
N LEU A 124 1.67 1.52 3.44
CA LEU A 124 2.14 0.35 2.70
C LEU A 124 3.65 0.41 2.43
N GLU A 125 4.20 1.59 2.13
CA GLU A 125 5.65 1.79 1.96
C GLU A 125 6.39 1.48 3.27
N PHE A 126 5.87 1.92 4.41
CA PHE A 126 6.44 1.58 5.72
C PHE A 126 6.40 0.07 5.99
N LEU A 127 5.27 -0.58 5.72
CA LEU A 127 5.13 -2.02 5.88
C LEU A 127 6.13 -2.77 4.99
N ALA A 128 6.26 -2.39 3.72
CA ALA A 128 7.22 -2.98 2.81
C ALA A 128 8.67 -2.77 3.30
N PHE A 129 9.00 -1.57 3.79
CA PHE A 129 10.30 -1.23 4.31
C PHE A 129 10.69 -2.08 5.53
N THR A 130 9.81 -2.22 6.52
CA THR A 130 10.09 -3.04 7.72
C THR A 130 10.26 -4.52 7.36
N MET A 131 9.50 -5.04 6.39
CA MET A 131 9.67 -6.39 5.88
C MET A 131 10.98 -6.58 5.11
N LEU A 132 11.47 -5.57 4.38
CA LEU A 132 12.78 -5.61 3.75
C LEU A 132 13.89 -5.62 4.79
N LEU A 133 13.80 -4.80 5.83
CA LEU A 133 14.76 -4.81 6.95
C LEU A 133 14.79 -6.18 7.65
N GLU A 134 13.63 -6.80 7.90
CA GLU A 134 13.58 -8.16 8.45
C GLU A 134 14.27 -9.17 7.51
N SER A 135 14.02 -9.07 6.20
CA SER A 135 14.67 -9.96 5.22
C SER A 135 16.19 -9.80 5.22
N ASP A 136 16.68 -8.57 5.23
CA ASP A 136 18.11 -8.29 5.22
C ASP A 136 18.79 -8.71 6.54
N ALA A 137 18.15 -8.48 7.69
CA ALA A 137 18.63 -8.95 8.99
C ALA A 137 18.72 -10.49 9.05
N ARG A 138 17.75 -11.22 8.46
CA ARG A 138 17.80 -12.68 8.34
C ARG A 138 18.97 -13.17 7.49
N HIS A 139 19.33 -12.45 6.43
CA HIS A 139 20.50 -12.79 5.61
C HIS A 139 21.83 -12.50 6.33
N ALA A 140 21.81 -11.59 7.31
CA ALA A 140 22.96 -11.23 8.12
C ALA A 140 23.06 -12.02 9.43
N ASP A 141 22.11 -12.92 9.69
CA ASP A 141 21.98 -13.67 10.99
C ASP A 141 21.92 -12.74 12.21
N ASP A 142 21.26 -11.56 12.06
CA ASP A 142 21.13 -10.55 13.12
C ASP A 142 19.76 -10.68 13.82
N ASP A 143 19.72 -11.52 14.85
CA ASP A 143 18.49 -11.83 15.60
C ASP A 143 17.85 -10.57 16.23
N GLY A 144 18.65 -9.61 16.67
CA GLY A 144 18.15 -8.38 17.29
C GLY A 144 17.37 -7.51 16.29
N HIS A 145 17.90 -7.30 15.11
CA HIS A 145 17.22 -6.56 14.07
C HIS A 145 16.05 -7.34 13.45
N ILE A 146 16.14 -8.67 13.38
CA ILE A 146 14.99 -9.52 12.98
C ILE A 146 13.81 -9.28 13.92
N GLU A 147 14.02 -9.35 15.23
CA GLU A 147 12.94 -9.19 16.21
C GLU A 147 12.31 -7.80 16.13
N ILE A 148 13.12 -6.74 16.07
CA ILE A 148 12.65 -5.35 15.97
C ILE A 148 11.81 -5.15 14.71
N ALA A 149 12.31 -5.54 13.55
CA ALA A 149 11.62 -5.33 12.27
C ALA A 149 10.32 -6.14 12.19
N ALA A 150 10.36 -7.41 12.61
CA ALA A 150 9.19 -8.27 12.64
C ALA A 150 8.12 -7.80 13.64
N ALA A 151 8.53 -7.28 14.81
CA ALA A 151 7.60 -6.72 15.79
C ALA A 151 6.92 -5.45 15.25
N ALA A 152 7.68 -4.55 14.62
CA ALA A 152 7.14 -3.34 14.00
C ALA A 152 6.15 -3.69 12.88
N THR A 153 6.50 -4.60 11.98
CA THR A 153 5.62 -5.10 10.91
C THR A 153 4.30 -5.62 11.48
N ARG A 154 4.35 -6.50 12.50
CA ARG A 154 3.14 -7.09 13.09
C ARG A 154 2.28 -6.07 13.80
N SER A 155 2.86 -5.18 14.60
CA SER A 155 2.08 -4.18 15.34
C SER A 155 1.47 -3.15 14.38
N PHE A 156 2.24 -2.65 13.39
CA PHE A 156 1.73 -1.70 12.42
C PHE A 156 0.60 -2.30 11.56
N LEU A 157 0.76 -3.55 11.12
CA LEU A 157 -0.31 -4.25 10.39
C LEU A 157 -1.56 -4.45 11.23
N ARG A 158 -1.44 -4.83 12.50
CA ARG A 158 -2.57 -5.08 13.40
C ARG A 158 -3.29 -3.78 13.78
N ASP A 159 -2.53 -2.74 14.14
CA ASP A 159 -3.06 -1.54 14.79
C ASP A 159 -3.44 -0.44 13.79
N HIS A 160 -2.87 -0.44 12.58
CA HIS A 160 -3.11 0.53 11.51
C HIS A 160 -3.76 -0.11 10.28
N ILE A 161 -2.99 -0.62 9.34
CA ILE A 161 -3.49 -1.13 8.04
C ILE A 161 -4.67 -2.09 8.18
N GLY A 162 -4.57 -3.06 9.09
CA GLY A 162 -5.59 -4.10 9.30
C GLY A 162 -6.92 -3.58 9.83
N THR A 163 -6.96 -2.36 10.35
CA THR A 163 -8.18 -1.78 10.92
C THR A 163 -9.10 -1.12 9.89
N TRP A 164 -8.58 -0.70 8.74
CA TRP A 164 -9.34 0.14 7.83
C TRP A 164 -9.21 -0.20 6.32
N VAL A 165 -8.11 -0.82 5.91
CA VAL A 165 -7.84 -1.02 4.47
C VAL A 165 -8.87 -1.93 3.81
N HIS A 166 -9.30 -3.00 4.47
CA HIS A 166 -10.28 -3.92 3.88
C HIS A 166 -11.62 -3.23 3.56
N PRO A 167 -12.32 -2.57 4.51
CA PRO A 167 -13.57 -1.87 4.19
C PRO A 167 -13.36 -0.67 3.25
N TRP A 168 -12.18 -0.06 3.21
CA TRP A 168 -11.86 0.96 2.24
C TRP A 168 -11.76 0.36 0.82
N ALA A 169 -11.05 -0.75 0.66
CA ALA A 169 -10.89 -1.44 -0.62
C ALA A 169 -12.25 -1.92 -1.18
N GLU A 170 -13.13 -2.44 -0.34
CA GLU A 170 -14.50 -2.82 -0.76
C GLU A 170 -15.27 -1.64 -1.35
N ARG A 171 -15.14 -0.43 -0.77
CA ARG A 171 -15.76 0.78 -1.31
C ARG A 171 -15.15 1.23 -2.63
N VAL A 172 -13.83 1.06 -2.80
CA VAL A 172 -13.13 1.32 -4.07
C VAL A 172 -13.65 0.37 -5.14
N MET A 173 -13.66 -0.93 -4.87
CA MET A 173 -14.12 -1.97 -5.80
C MET A 173 -15.59 -1.85 -6.20
N ALA A 174 -16.42 -1.24 -5.35
CA ALA A 174 -17.83 -0.99 -5.66
C ALA A 174 -18.04 0.15 -6.68
N GLN A 175 -17.00 0.85 -7.11
CA GLN A 175 -17.11 1.97 -8.05
C GLN A 175 -16.66 1.54 -9.45
N PRO A 176 -17.58 1.41 -10.42
CA PRO A 176 -17.24 0.88 -11.75
C PRO A 176 -16.30 1.79 -12.58
N ASP A 177 -16.23 3.08 -12.25
CA ASP A 177 -15.37 4.07 -12.92
C ASP A 177 -14.02 4.29 -12.21
N LEU A 178 -13.70 3.46 -11.20
CA LEU A 178 -12.40 3.47 -10.50
C LEU A 178 -11.40 2.44 -11.03
N GLU A 179 -11.74 1.68 -12.06
CA GLU A 179 -10.72 0.84 -12.69
C GLU A 179 -9.54 1.72 -13.17
N PRO A 180 -8.30 1.40 -12.80
CA PRO A 180 -7.76 0.11 -12.33
C PRO A 180 -7.53 -0.03 -10.81
N TRP A 181 -7.95 0.91 -9.97
CA TRP A 181 -7.69 0.88 -8.52
C TRP A 181 -8.51 -0.14 -7.74
#